data_991a6ed9792f60d3c73e2d6cf42dcf98
#
_entry.id   991a6ed9792f60d3c73e2d6cf42dcf98
#
_cell.length_a   1.000
_cell.length_b   1.000
_cell.length_c   1.000
_cell.angle_alpha   90.00
_cell.angle_beta   90.00
_cell.angle_gamma   90.00
#
_symmetry.space_group_name_H-M   'P 1'
#
loop_
_entity.id
_entity.type
_entity.pdbx_description
1 polymer ?
#
loop_
_entity_poly.entity_id
_entity_poly.type
_entity_poly.pdbx_seq_one_letter_code
_entity_poly.pdbx_strand_id
1 'polypeptide(L)'
;KDIIVNLGGDNISPSKIENILCLNENIKQSFVYGDKKNYLVAIIVGEKEINEKEIKLVIENINKNLTLIEKIKKFVLIHEEFTIENGMLTPTLKLKRKEIIKNYKQQLENLY
;
A
#
# COMPACT_ATOMS: atom_id res chain seq x y z
N LYS A 1 1.37 7.91 -15.64
CA LYS A 1 1.17 8.00 -14.20
C LYS A 1 0.18 6.98 -13.72
N ASP A 2 0.40 6.48 -12.54
CA ASP A 2 -0.46 5.45 -11.98
C ASP A 2 -1.66 6.08 -11.29
N ILE A 3 -2.84 5.64 -11.70
CA ILE A 3 -4.10 6.11 -11.10
C ILE A 3 -4.93 4.87 -10.79
N ILE A 4 -5.52 4.87 -9.61
CA ILE A 4 -6.51 3.88 -9.23
C ILE A 4 -7.89 4.46 -9.53
N VAL A 5 -8.72 3.69 -10.21
CA VAL A 5 -10.14 4.06 -10.42
C VAL A 5 -10.95 3.05 -9.63
N ASN A 6 -11.62 3.51 -8.56
CA ASN A 6 -12.41 2.63 -7.71
C ASN A 6 -13.74 2.29 -8.36
N LEU A 7 -14.55 1.45 -7.71
CA LEU A 7 -15.86 1.06 -8.24
C LEU A 7 -16.78 2.25 -8.47
N GLY A 8 -16.66 3.28 -7.65
CA GLY A 8 -17.47 4.49 -7.79
C GLY A 8 -17.01 5.43 -8.89
N GLY A 9 -15.91 5.11 -9.57
CA GLY A 9 -15.38 5.93 -10.65
C GLY A 9 -14.48 7.07 -10.21
N ASP A 10 -14.10 7.11 -8.93
CA ASP A 10 -13.19 8.15 -8.43
C ASP A 10 -11.76 7.85 -8.82
N ASN A 11 -11.03 8.88 -9.22
CA ASN A 11 -9.61 8.78 -9.55
C ASN A 11 -8.79 9.03 -8.30
N ILE A 12 -7.92 8.09 -7.95
CA ILE A 12 -7.12 8.14 -6.74
C ILE A 12 -5.64 7.98 -7.11
N SER A 13 -4.78 8.83 -6.53
CA SER A 13 -3.34 8.72 -6.75
C SER A 13 -2.74 7.78 -5.69
N PRO A 14 -2.30 6.58 -6.07
CA PRO A 14 -1.69 5.68 -5.11
C PRO A 14 -0.36 6.22 -4.59
N SER A 15 0.40 6.91 -5.43
CA SER A 15 1.70 7.47 -5.04
C SER A 15 1.57 8.48 -3.91
N LYS A 16 0.54 9.32 -3.96
CA LYS A 16 0.28 10.31 -2.91
C LYS A 16 0.10 9.62 -1.56
N ILE A 17 -0.73 8.60 -1.53
CA ILE A 17 -1.05 7.88 -0.30
C ILE A 17 0.18 7.10 0.19
N GLU A 18 0.89 6.45 -0.73
CA GLU A 18 2.10 5.72 -0.40
C GLU A 18 3.14 6.63 0.24
N ASN A 19 3.30 7.84 -0.30
CA ASN A 19 4.24 8.80 0.26
C ASN A 19 3.84 9.22 1.67
N ILE A 20 2.54 9.42 1.89
CA ILE A 20 2.04 9.78 3.23
C ILE A 20 2.29 8.64 4.21
N LEU A 21 2.01 7.40 3.81
CA LEU A 21 2.26 6.24 4.66
C LEU A 21 3.74 6.14 5.04
N CYS A 22 4.63 6.36 4.08
CA CYS A 22 6.06 6.21 4.30
C CYS A 22 6.69 7.36 5.08
N LEU A 23 5.93 8.40 5.41
CA LEU A 23 6.41 9.42 6.36
C LEU A 23 6.52 8.87 7.77
N ASN A 24 5.79 7.79 8.06
CA ASN A 24 5.88 7.15 9.38
C ASN A 24 7.14 6.31 9.46
N GLU A 25 7.90 6.48 10.55
CA GLU A 25 9.20 5.80 10.72
C GLU A 25 9.10 4.28 10.77
N ASN A 26 7.93 3.74 11.07
CA ASN A 26 7.73 2.29 11.17
C ASN A 26 7.41 1.65 9.81
N ILE A 27 7.21 2.45 8.78
CA ILE A 27 6.87 1.96 7.44
C ILE A 27 8.04 2.24 6.50
N LYS A 28 8.68 1.18 6.03
CA LYS A 28 9.80 1.30 5.07
C LYS A 28 9.31 1.54 3.66
N GLN A 29 8.30 0.79 3.24
CA GLN A 29 7.74 0.88 1.90
C GLN A 29 6.25 0.58 2.01
N SER A 30 5.50 1.02 1.02
CA SER A 30 4.06 0.73 0.97
C SER A 30 3.63 0.60 -0.48
N PHE A 31 2.56 -0.16 -0.68
CA PHE A 31 1.94 -0.35 -1.99
C PHE A 31 0.44 -0.30 -1.81
N VAL A 32 -0.20 0.68 -2.43
CA VAL A 32 -1.65 0.89 -2.32
C VAL A 32 -2.35 0.21 -3.48
N TYR A 33 -3.41 -0.53 -3.18
CA TYR A 33 -4.14 -1.34 -4.15
C TYR A 33 -5.64 -1.11 -3.98
N GLY A 34 -6.38 -1.12 -5.08
CA GLY A 34 -7.82 -0.93 -5.01
C GLY A 34 -8.49 -0.61 -6.33
N ASP A 35 -7.78 -0.81 -7.47
CA ASP A 35 -8.38 -0.57 -8.78
C ASP A 35 -9.61 -1.44 -8.96
N LYS A 36 -10.73 -0.80 -9.31
CA LYS A 36 -12.03 -1.46 -9.50
C LYS A 36 -12.57 -2.13 -8.24
N LYS A 37 -12.14 -1.66 -7.07
CA LYS A 37 -12.57 -2.19 -5.77
C LYS A 37 -13.37 -1.14 -5.00
N ASN A 38 -14.09 -1.59 -3.97
CA ASN A 38 -14.92 -0.71 -3.13
C ASN A 38 -14.10 0.20 -2.24
N TYR A 39 -12.90 -0.24 -1.86
CA TYR A 39 -12.05 0.52 -0.94
C TYR A 39 -10.58 0.17 -1.20
N LEU A 40 -9.70 0.98 -0.62
CA LEU A 40 -8.26 0.76 -0.77
C LEU A 40 -7.71 -0.14 0.32
N VAL A 41 -6.74 -0.95 -0.06
CA VAL A 41 -5.95 -1.75 0.85
C VAL A 41 -4.48 -1.49 0.57
N ALA A 42 -3.59 -1.95 1.41
CA ALA A 42 -2.17 -1.71 1.23
C ALA A 42 -1.33 -2.90 1.66
N ILE A 43 -0.19 -3.06 0.99
CA ILE A 43 0.90 -3.87 1.51
C ILE A 43 1.80 -2.89 2.25
N ILE A 44 2.10 -3.20 3.48
CA ILE A 44 2.99 -2.39 4.32
C ILE A 44 4.26 -3.18 4.57
N VAL A 45 5.39 -2.63 4.14
CA VAL A 45 6.70 -3.19 4.48
C VAL A 45 7.13 -2.49 5.76
N GLY A 46 7.07 -3.20 6.87
CA GLY A 46 7.33 -2.63 8.18
C GLY A 46 8.78 -2.76 8.59
N GLU A 47 9.18 -1.90 9.51
CA GLU A 47 10.49 -2.02 10.15
C GLU A 47 10.57 -3.36 10.87
N LYS A 48 11.80 -3.83 11.04
CA LYS A 48 12.06 -5.08 11.73
C LYS A 48 11.40 -5.04 13.11
N GLU A 49 10.67 -6.09 13.45
CA GLU A 49 10.03 -6.26 14.75
C GLU A 49 8.75 -5.44 14.97
N ILE A 50 8.36 -4.59 14.04
CA ILE A 50 7.05 -3.94 14.15
C ILE A 50 5.98 -5.01 13.91
N ASN A 51 4.90 -5.00 14.70
CA ASN A 51 3.85 -6.00 14.54
C ASN A 51 2.60 -5.40 13.90
N GLU A 52 1.68 -6.29 13.55
CA GLU A 52 0.44 -5.90 12.86
C GLU A 52 -0.41 -4.95 13.67
N LYS A 53 -0.48 -5.18 14.98
CA LYS A 53 -1.27 -4.34 15.88
C LYS A 53 -0.76 -2.90 15.90
N GLU A 54 0.57 -2.74 15.92
CA GLU A 54 1.19 -1.43 15.91
C GLU A 54 0.94 -0.71 14.59
N ILE A 55 1.06 -1.42 13.46
CA ILE A 55 0.82 -0.83 12.14
C ILE A 55 -0.66 -0.45 12.00
N LYS A 56 -1.57 -1.25 12.55
CA LYS A 56 -2.99 -0.92 12.51
C LYS A 56 -3.25 0.44 13.13
N LEU A 57 -2.64 0.71 14.29
CA LEU A 57 -2.79 2.00 14.96
C LEU A 57 -2.20 3.13 14.12
N VAL A 58 -1.06 2.90 13.50
CA VAL A 58 -0.43 3.88 12.61
C VAL A 58 -1.37 4.23 11.46
N ILE A 59 -1.94 3.22 10.80
CA ILE A 59 -2.83 3.43 9.66
C ILE A 59 -4.11 4.14 10.08
N GLU A 60 -4.69 3.76 11.22
CA GLU A 60 -5.88 4.44 11.74
C GLU A 60 -5.62 5.92 11.96
N ASN A 61 -4.45 6.25 12.49
CA ASN A 61 -4.07 7.64 12.71
C ASN A 61 -3.89 8.40 11.39
N ILE A 62 -3.21 7.78 10.43
CA ILE A 62 -3.00 8.38 9.11
C ILE A 62 -4.34 8.60 8.41
N ASN A 63 -5.24 7.63 8.51
CA ASN A 63 -6.57 7.74 7.88
C ASN A 63 -7.37 8.95 8.33
N LYS A 64 -7.11 9.46 9.53
CA LYS A 64 -7.82 10.64 10.03
C LYS A 64 -7.61 11.86 9.14
N ASN A 65 -6.49 11.89 8.40
CA ASN A 65 -6.13 13.01 7.54
C ASN A 65 -6.34 12.71 6.05
N LEU A 66 -6.93 11.56 5.73
CA LEU A 66 -7.22 11.18 4.35
C LEU A 66 -8.71 11.35 4.09
N THR A 67 -9.03 11.60 2.81
CA THR A 67 -10.43 11.66 2.39
C THR A 67 -11.05 10.27 2.49
N LEU A 68 -12.38 10.21 2.47
CA LEU A 68 -13.09 8.94 2.61
C LEU A 68 -12.62 7.88 1.61
N ILE A 69 -12.44 8.28 0.34
CA ILE A 69 -12.04 7.33 -0.70
C ILE A 69 -10.56 6.96 -0.65
N GLU A 70 -9.75 7.75 0.05
CA GLU A 70 -8.31 7.51 0.17
C GLU A 70 -7.92 6.69 1.38
N LYS A 71 -8.84 6.44 2.29
CA LYS A 71 -8.53 5.70 3.52
C LYS A 71 -8.15 4.26 3.21
N ILE A 72 -7.14 3.76 3.91
CA ILE A 72 -6.72 2.37 3.82
C ILE A 72 -7.56 1.55 4.79
N LYS A 73 -8.41 0.68 4.27
CA LYS A 73 -9.34 -0.09 5.09
C LYS A 73 -8.70 -1.33 5.71
N LYS A 74 -7.82 -1.98 4.96
CA LYS A 74 -7.16 -3.20 5.40
C LYS A 74 -5.75 -3.23 4.83
N PHE A 75 -4.89 -4.04 5.42
CA PHE A 75 -3.50 -4.11 4.98
C PHE A 75 -2.91 -5.49 5.25
N VAL A 76 -1.80 -5.77 4.55
CA VAL A 76 -0.94 -6.92 4.78
C VAL A 76 0.39 -6.37 5.26
N LEU A 77 0.87 -6.84 6.41
CA LEU A 77 2.19 -6.45 6.91
C LEU A 77 3.21 -7.50 6.47
N ILE A 78 4.26 -7.02 5.80
CA ILE A 78 5.41 -7.86 5.45
C ILE A 78 6.66 -7.15 5.93
N HIS A 79 7.77 -7.89 5.99
CA HIS A 79 9.06 -7.32 6.37
C HIS A 79 10.08 -7.45 5.25
N GLU A 80 9.76 -8.20 4.22
CA GLU A 80 10.61 -8.34 3.04
C GLU A 80 10.44 -7.13 2.13
N GLU A 81 11.53 -6.43 1.87
CA GLU A 81 11.47 -5.20 1.07
C GLU A 81 11.30 -5.49 -0.41
N PHE A 82 10.68 -4.53 -1.11
CA PHE A 82 10.70 -4.50 -2.56
C PHE A 82 12.09 -4.04 -2.98
N THR A 83 12.71 -4.75 -3.91
CA THR A 83 14.06 -4.43 -4.37
C THR A 83 14.14 -4.52 -5.89
N ILE A 84 15.23 -4.00 -6.44
CA ILE A 84 15.52 -4.17 -7.88
C ILE A 84 15.75 -5.65 -8.16
N GLU A 85 16.49 -6.33 -7.28
CA GLU A 85 16.87 -7.73 -7.44
C GLU A 85 15.66 -8.66 -7.49
N ASN A 86 14.64 -8.41 -6.63
CA ASN A 86 13.45 -9.27 -6.64
C ASN A 86 12.42 -8.85 -7.68
N GLY A 87 12.74 -7.86 -8.50
CA GLY A 87 11.90 -7.46 -9.61
C GLY A 87 10.76 -6.53 -9.26
N MET A 88 10.67 -6.07 -8.02
CA MET A 88 9.54 -5.25 -7.58
C MET A 88 9.83 -3.75 -7.61
N LEU A 89 11.07 -3.36 -7.87
CA LEU A 89 11.45 -1.96 -8.09
C LEU A 89 12.16 -1.81 -9.43
N THR A 90 11.97 -0.65 -10.06
CA THR A 90 12.74 -0.28 -11.24
C THR A 90 14.15 0.15 -10.82
N PRO A 91 15.09 0.29 -11.77
CA PRO A 91 16.44 0.79 -11.45
C PRO A 91 16.44 2.15 -10.77
N THR A 92 15.38 2.96 -10.97
CA THR A 92 15.24 4.25 -10.29
C THR A 92 14.42 4.15 -9.01
N LEU A 93 14.23 2.93 -8.50
CA LEU A 93 13.57 2.63 -7.23
C LEU A 93 12.07 2.97 -7.21
N LYS A 94 11.43 2.94 -8.37
CA LYS A 94 9.98 3.10 -8.46
C LYS A 94 9.32 1.74 -8.36
N LEU A 95 8.12 1.70 -7.78
CA LEU A 95 7.37 0.46 -7.64
C LEU A 95 6.97 -0.11 -9.00
N LYS A 96 7.26 -1.39 -9.20
CA LYS A 96 6.77 -2.11 -10.40
C LYS A 96 5.44 -2.74 -10.02
N ARG A 97 4.38 -1.97 -10.17
CA ARG A 97 3.06 -2.31 -9.64
C ARG A 97 2.54 -3.65 -10.13
N LYS A 98 2.70 -3.94 -11.42
CA LYS A 98 2.23 -5.22 -11.97
C LYS A 98 2.95 -6.40 -11.33
N GLU A 99 4.27 -6.26 -11.08
CA GLU A 99 5.05 -7.31 -10.45
C GLU A 99 4.65 -7.50 -8.99
N ILE A 100 4.41 -6.42 -8.28
CA ILE A 100 3.98 -6.50 -6.89
C ILE A 100 2.62 -7.19 -6.80
N ILE A 101 1.67 -6.80 -7.66
CA ILE A 101 0.36 -7.43 -7.70
C ILE A 101 0.50 -8.93 -7.99
N LYS A 102 1.34 -9.29 -8.96
CA LYS A 102 1.54 -10.69 -9.33
C LYS A 102 2.06 -11.50 -8.14
N ASN A 103 3.01 -10.96 -7.39
CA ASN A 103 3.62 -11.66 -6.27
C ASN A 103 2.73 -11.73 -5.03
N TYR A 104 1.82 -10.78 -4.86
CA TYR A 104 0.98 -10.68 -3.66
C TYR A 104 -0.51 -10.77 -3.97
N LYS A 105 -0.87 -11.27 -5.14
CA LYS A 105 -2.27 -11.29 -5.58
C LYS A 105 -3.20 -11.96 -4.57
N GLN A 106 -2.82 -13.13 -4.06
CA GLN A 106 -3.66 -13.86 -3.13
C GLN A 106 -3.89 -13.07 -1.85
N GLN A 107 -2.81 -12.51 -1.29
CA GLN A 107 -2.91 -11.73 -0.06
C GLN A 107 -3.77 -10.48 -0.26
N LEU A 108 -3.61 -9.82 -1.40
CA LEU A 108 -4.38 -8.60 -1.69
C LEU A 108 -5.86 -8.93 -1.86
N GLU A 109 -6.19 -9.96 -2.63
CA GLU A 109 -7.59 -10.33 -2.85
C GLU A 109 -8.26 -10.81 -1.57
N ASN A 110 -7.51 -11.42 -0.67
CA ASN A 110 -8.05 -11.89 0.61
C ASN A 110 -8.47 -10.74 1.54
N LEU A 111 -8.08 -9.51 1.22
CA LEU A 111 -8.47 -8.35 2.02
C LEU A 111 -9.86 -7.81 1.66
N TYR A 112 -10.51 -8.39 0.66
CA TYR A 112 -11.84 -7.93 0.22
C TYR A 112 -12.97 -8.91 0.57
#